data_16e314dca67358418d57e0e0d7d50bae
#
_entry.id   16e314dca67358418d57e0e0d7d50bae
#
_cell.length_a   1.000
_cell.length_b   1.000
_cell.length_c   1.000
_cell.angle_alpha   90.00
_cell.angle_beta   90.00
_cell.angle_gamma   90.00
#
_symmetry.space_group_name_H-M   'P 1'
#
loop_
_entity.id
_entity.type
_entity.pdbx_description
1 polymer ?
#
loop_
_entity_poly.entity_id
_entity_poly.type
_entity_poly.pdbx_seq_one_letter_code
_entity_poly.pdbx_strand_id
1 'polypeptide(L)'
;KTPSLSRNVFGINFPSPVGLAAGLDKNGEFYNELSWFGFSFIEIGSLTPEAQPGNPKPRLFRLPQDNAIINRMGINNKGIQNAIRHIQKDPPKTIIAASIAKNSTSASDEDTIADYKKAFSYMYDFVDMFTINVSCPNVHGLQNLQDVSYLSDILDPLLDLRICYDAYKPILVKVSPDIPTEELDEILKYCMQSGIDGIVAGNTTRSRDGLTTNKDRIEKIGNGGLSGAPLYEKSLAMVKHIHQFTSGRLPVVGVGGIMSPEQAKEMLDAGASLIEIYTGFIYEGPSIVKKINKYLENNSLTK
;
A
#
# COMPACT_ATOMS: atom_id res chain seq x y z
N LYS A 1 12.34 17.78 11.70
CA LYS A 1 12.83 16.39 11.70
C LYS A 1 13.09 16.02 13.15
N THR A 2 12.36 15.07 13.71
CA THR A 2 12.55 14.63 15.09
C THR A 2 13.35 13.35 15.08
N PRO A 3 14.62 13.36 15.53
CA PRO A 3 15.51 12.20 15.50
C PRO A 3 14.93 10.96 16.20
N SER A 4 14.04 11.17 17.19
CA SER A 4 13.42 10.12 17.98
C SER A 4 12.44 9.22 17.21
N LEU A 5 11.91 9.67 16.06
CA LEU A 5 10.98 8.90 15.22
C LEU A 5 11.66 8.26 14.00
N SER A 6 12.92 8.61 13.75
CA SER A 6 13.65 8.07 12.61
C SER A 6 13.83 6.55 12.72
N ARG A 7 13.61 5.84 11.62
CA ARG A 7 13.76 4.38 11.54
C ARG A 7 14.49 3.98 10.28
N ASN A 8 15.45 3.08 10.41
CA ASN A 8 16.02 2.42 9.25
C ASN A 8 15.23 1.13 8.97
N VAL A 9 14.56 1.10 7.83
CA VAL A 9 13.77 -0.04 7.35
C VAL A 9 14.13 -0.28 5.90
N PHE A 10 14.31 -1.51 5.48
CA PHE A 10 14.70 -1.87 4.10
C PHE A 10 16.03 -1.23 3.62
N GLY A 11 16.88 -0.77 4.54
CA GLY A 11 18.08 0.01 4.20
C GLY A 11 17.82 1.50 3.93
N ILE A 12 16.56 1.96 4.02
CA ILE A 12 16.15 3.34 3.85
C ILE A 12 15.93 4.00 5.22
N ASN A 13 16.40 5.23 5.37
CA ASN A 13 16.24 5.98 6.63
C ASN A 13 14.99 6.88 6.57
N PHE A 14 13.91 6.42 7.18
CA PHE A 14 12.63 7.14 7.25
C PHE A 14 12.65 8.16 8.40
N PRO A 15 12.34 9.45 8.15
CA PRO A 15 12.28 10.48 9.21
C PRO A 15 11.22 10.23 10.29
N SER A 16 10.15 9.52 9.95
CA SER A 16 9.10 9.03 10.86
C SER A 16 8.47 7.76 10.29
N PRO A 17 7.72 6.98 11.08
CA PRO A 17 7.10 5.75 10.57
C PRO A 17 5.86 5.99 9.70
N VAL A 18 5.42 7.23 9.48
CA VAL A 18 4.11 7.55 8.88
C VAL A 18 4.24 7.91 7.42
N GLY A 19 3.61 7.12 6.55
CA GLY A 19 3.51 7.33 5.11
C GLY A 19 2.08 7.51 4.62
N LEU A 20 1.97 7.91 3.36
CA LEU A 20 0.71 7.97 2.63
C LEU A 20 0.55 6.74 1.76
N ALA A 21 -0.58 6.03 1.91
CA ALA A 21 -0.90 4.85 1.12
C ALA A 21 -1.20 5.18 -0.36
N ALA A 22 -0.90 4.22 -1.24
CA ALA A 22 -1.26 4.29 -2.66
C ALA A 22 -2.75 4.59 -2.90
N GLY A 23 -3.02 5.30 -3.97
CA GLY A 23 -4.36 5.61 -4.43
C GLY A 23 -4.80 7.06 -4.23
N LEU A 24 -4.10 7.86 -3.42
CA LEU A 24 -4.35 9.31 -3.33
C LEU A 24 -3.59 10.06 -4.42
N ASP A 25 -2.29 9.86 -4.53
CA ASP A 25 -1.49 10.35 -5.66
C ASP A 25 -1.29 9.25 -6.71
N LYS A 26 -2.35 9.01 -7.48
CA LYS A 26 -2.39 7.92 -8.47
C LYS A 26 -1.39 8.04 -9.61
N ASN A 27 -0.91 9.25 -9.85
CA ASN A 27 -0.12 9.56 -11.04
C ASN A 27 1.29 10.07 -10.69
N GLY A 28 1.62 10.19 -9.41
CA GLY A 28 2.87 10.81 -8.98
C GLY A 28 2.93 12.29 -9.38
N GLU A 29 1.88 13.05 -9.07
CA GLU A 29 1.74 14.46 -9.45
C GLU A 29 1.76 15.42 -8.24
N PHE A 30 1.58 14.90 -7.00
CA PHE A 30 1.36 15.72 -5.80
C PHE A 30 2.23 15.29 -4.60
N TYR A 31 3.18 14.39 -4.78
CA TYR A 31 3.99 13.82 -3.69
C TYR A 31 4.74 14.88 -2.88
N ASN A 32 5.26 15.95 -3.51
CA ASN A 32 5.96 17.02 -2.80
C ASN A 32 5.00 17.82 -1.91
N GLU A 33 3.84 18.22 -2.41
CA GLU A 33 2.79 18.92 -1.66
C GLU A 33 2.23 18.06 -0.52
N LEU A 34 2.00 16.78 -0.79
CA LEU A 34 1.51 15.83 0.22
C LEU A 34 2.53 15.63 1.35
N SER A 35 3.82 15.67 1.05
CA SER A 35 4.87 15.57 2.06
C SER A 35 4.86 16.71 3.09
N TRP A 36 4.34 17.90 2.72
CA TRP A 36 4.23 19.04 3.63
C TRP A 36 3.29 18.82 4.82
N PHE A 37 2.39 17.84 4.71
CA PHE A 37 1.53 17.45 5.83
C PHE A 37 2.25 16.64 6.91
N GLY A 38 3.51 16.23 6.67
CA GLY A 38 4.36 15.55 7.63
C GLY A 38 4.53 14.05 7.38
N PHE A 39 4.09 13.55 6.23
CA PHE A 39 4.43 12.20 5.78
C PHE A 39 5.93 12.06 5.54
N SER A 40 6.51 10.95 5.95
CA SER A 40 7.92 10.63 5.74
C SER A 40 8.18 9.97 4.39
N PHE A 41 7.16 9.35 3.83
CA PHE A 41 7.17 8.77 2.48
C PHE A 41 5.78 8.82 1.85
N ILE A 42 5.74 8.79 0.54
CA ILE A 42 4.51 8.80 -0.26
C ILE A 42 4.52 7.57 -1.17
N GLU A 43 3.50 6.73 -1.07
CA GLU A 43 3.27 5.65 -2.03
C GLU A 43 2.40 6.18 -3.18
N ILE A 44 3.03 6.39 -4.33
CA ILE A 44 2.34 6.83 -5.57
C ILE A 44 1.73 5.63 -6.29
N GLY A 45 0.69 5.86 -7.07
CA GLY A 45 0.06 4.81 -7.87
C GLY A 45 -1.24 4.27 -7.25
N SER A 46 -1.67 3.00 -7.57
CA SER A 46 -0.89 2.07 -8.39
C SER A 46 -0.77 2.58 -9.83
N LEU A 47 0.42 2.45 -10.37
CA LEU A 47 0.76 2.77 -11.74
C LEU A 47 0.73 1.50 -12.58
N THR A 48 0.23 1.63 -13.80
CA THR A 48 0.29 0.58 -14.82
C THR A 48 1.21 1.02 -15.97
N PRO A 49 1.78 0.09 -16.75
CA PRO A 49 2.62 0.45 -17.89
C PRO A 49 1.98 1.49 -18.82
N GLU A 50 0.72 1.24 -19.21
CA GLU A 50 -0.06 2.16 -20.03
C GLU A 50 -1.15 2.86 -19.20
N ALA A 51 -1.55 4.05 -19.62
CA ALA A 51 -2.68 4.75 -19.02
C ALA A 51 -3.97 3.93 -19.14
N GLN A 52 -4.79 3.97 -18.09
CA GLN A 52 -6.11 3.33 -18.14
C GLN A 52 -7.17 4.14 -17.38
N PRO A 53 -8.43 4.15 -17.86
CA PRO A 53 -9.49 4.97 -17.28
C PRO A 53 -10.03 4.43 -15.95
N GLY A 54 -9.80 3.13 -15.67
CA GLY A 54 -10.43 2.41 -14.58
C GLY A 54 -11.91 2.12 -14.83
N ASN A 55 -12.63 1.76 -13.77
CA ASN A 55 -14.03 1.37 -13.86
C ASN A 55 -14.96 2.57 -14.13
N PRO A 56 -16.17 2.35 -14.68
CA PRO A 56 -17.19 3.37 -14.86
C PRO A 56 -17.55 4.09 -13.56
N LYS A 57 -17.93 5.36 -13.66
CA LYS A 57 -18.47 6.17 -12.54
C LYS A 57 -19.97 5.92 -12.39
N PRO A 58 -20.55 6.01 -11.16
CA PRO A 58 -19.90 6.32 -9.89
C PRO A 58 -19.08 5.13 -9.35
N ARG A 59 -17.92 5.41 -8.77
CA ARG A 59 -16.96 4.40 -8.34
C ARG A 59 -16.30 4.65 -6.98
N LEU A 60 -16.74 5.69 -6.27
CA LEU A 60 -16.29 6.05 -4.94
C LEU A 60 -17.46 6.55 -4.10
N PHE A 61 -17.66 5.96 -2.92
CA PHE A 61 -18.81 6.21 -2.07
C PHE A 61 -18.36 6.38 -0.63
N ARG A 62 -18.67 7.53 -0.04
CA ARG A 62 -18.43 7.79 1.38
C ARG A 62 -19.53 7.19 2.23
N LEU A 63 -19.15 6.60 3.35
CA LEU A 63 -20.03 6.13 4.42
C LEU A 63 -19.70 6.92 5.70
N PRO A 64 -20.22 8.16 5.85
CA PRO A 64 -19.82 9.03 6.95
C PRO A 64 -20.13 8.46 8.34
N GLN A 65 -21.23 7.72 8.49
CA GLN A 65 -21.63 7.11 9.76
C GLN A 65 -20.59 6.07 10.25
N ASP A 66 -19.86 5.46 9.32
CA ASP A 66 -18.87 4.43 9.60
C ASP A 66 -17.42 4.94 9.45
N ASN A 67 -17.22 6.25 9.17
CA ASN A 67 -15.92 6.80 8.80
C ASN A 67 -15.21 5.93 7.75
N ALA A 68 -15.95 5.55 6.72
CA ALA A 68 -15.53 4.55 5.73
C ALA A 68 -15.75 5.02 4.29
N ILE A 69 -15.10 4.34 3.37
CA ILE A 69 -15.23 4.56 1.93
C ILE A 69 -15.33 3.21 1.23
N ILE A 70 -16.31 3.08 0.32
CA ILE A 70 -16.33 1.98 -0.66
C ILE A 70 -15.83 2.53 -1.99
N ASN A 71 -14.87 1.84 -2.61
CA ASN A 71 -14.38 2.20 -3.93
C ASN A 71 -14.31 0.98 -4.86
N ARG A 72 -14.48 1.26 -6.16
CA ARG A 72 -14.22 0.34 -7.27
C ARG A 72 -13.51 1.10 -8.39
N MET A 73 -12.36 1.70 -8.05
CA MET A 73 -11.65 2.61 -8.96
C MET A 73 -11.12 1.92 -10.22
N GLY A 74 -10.66 0.66 -10.11
CA GLY A 74 -10.12 -0.11 -11.24
C GLY A 74 -8.74 0.37 -11.69
N ILE A 75 -7.92 0.86 -10.76
CA ILE A 75 -6.54 1.33 -11.00
C ILE A 75 -6.47 2.37 -12.14
N ASN A 76 -7.35 3.36 -12.09
CA ASN A 76 -7.27 4.48 -13.04
C ASN A 76 -6.00 5.30 -12.81
N ASN A 77 -5.20 5.44 -13.86
CA ASN A 77 -3.96 6.22 -13.82
C ASN A 77 -3.53 6.64 -15.25
N LYS A 78 -2.58 7.57 -15.32
CA LYS A 78 -2.06 8.11 -16.59
C LYS A 78 -0.84 7.35 -17.13
N GLY A 79 -0.52 6.19 -16.54
CA GLY A 79 0.62 5.34 -16.91
C GLY A 79 1.96 5.81 -16.35
N ILE A 80 2.93 4.89 -16.35
CA ILE A 80 4.28 5.15 -15.82
C ILE A 80 4.99 6.33 -16.48
N GLN A 81 4.82 6.52 -17.80
CA GLN A 81 5.47 7.60 -18.52
C GLN A 81 5.02 8.99 -18.04
N ASN A 82 3.77 9.11 -17.58
CA ASN A 82 3.30 10.36 -16.99
C ASN A 82 3.97 10.62 -15.64
N ALA A 83 4.06 9.61 -14.78
CA ALA A 83 4.73 9.73 -13.48
C ALA A 83 6.21 10.09 -13.65
N ILE A 84 6.92 9.43 -14.57
CA ILE A 84 8.34 9.73 -14.87
C ILE A 84 8.51 11.19 -15.27
N ARG A 85 7.70 11.70 -16.20
CA ARG A 85 7.78 13.11 -16.63
C ARG A 85 7.56 14.08 -15.47
N HIS A 86 6.64 13.78 -14.55
CA HIS A 86 6.42 14.60 -13.36
C HIS A 86 7.63 14.59 -12.43
N ILE A 87 8.18 13.40 -12.14
CA ILE A 87 9.34 13.23 -11.26
C ILE A 87 10.58 13.94 -11.85
N GLN A 88 10.77 13.87 -13.16
CA GLN A 88 11.87 14.58 -13.83
C GLN A 88 11.72 16.10 -13.76
N LYS A 89 10.48 16.60 -13.86
CA LYS A 89 10.18 18.03 -13.83
C LYS A 89 10.25 18.63 -12.42
N ASP A 90 9.77 17.90 -11.42
CA ASP A 90 9.78 18.30 -10.00
C ASP A 90 10.32 17.13 -9.15
N PRO A 91 11.65 17.01 -9.00
CA PRO A 91 12.26 15.90 -8.27
C PRO A 91 11.75 15.76 -6.84
N PRO A 92 11.55 14.52 -6.35
CA PRO A 92 11.03 14.27 -5.01
C PRO A 92 11.92 14.87 -3.91
N LYS A 93 11.26 15.47 -2.92
CA LYS A 93 11.88 15.98 -1.67
C LYS A 93 11.57 15.06 -0.47
N THR A 94 10.93 13.95 -0.73
CA THR A 94 10.54 12.92 0.22
C THR A 94 10.81 11.54 -0.39
N ILE A 95 10.79 10.49 0.44
CA ILE A 95 10.92 9.11 -0.02
C ILE A 95 9.68 8.75 -0.85
N ILE A 96 9.88 8.17 -2.01
CA ILE A 96 8.83 7.72 -2.92
C ILE A 96 8.81 6.20 -3.03
N ALA A 97 7.67 5.61 -2.68
CA ALA A 97 7.34 4.24 -3.02
C ALA A 97 6.49 4.23 -4.29
N ALA A 98 6.77 3.37 -5.25
CA ALA A 98 5.89 3.14 -6.39
C ALA A 98 5.06 1.88 -6.18
N SER A 99 3.76 2.03 -6.01
CA SER A 99 2.83 0.91 -6.19
C SER A 99 2.67 0.64 -7.67
N ILE A 100 2.98 -0.58 -8.11
CA ILE A 100 2.84 -1.00 -9.52
C ILE A 100 1.86 -2.15 -9.65
N ALA A 101 1.14 -2.17 -10.78
CA ALA A 101 0.15 -3.19 -11.11
C ALA A 101 0.10 -3.44 -12.62
N LYS A 102 -0.51 -4.56 -13.01
CA LYS A 102 -0.78 -4.85 -14.43
C LYS A 102 -1.88 -3.95 -15.00
N ASN A 103 -1.88 -3.75 -16.31
CA ASN A 103 -3.02 -3.18 -17.02
C ASN A 103 -4.24 -4.11 -16.96
N SER A 104 -5.43 -3.55 -16.97
CA SER A 104 -6.68 -4.33 -16.98
C SER A 104 -6.89 -5.10 -18.27
N THR A 105 -6.22 -4.70 -19.35
CA THR A 105 -6.25 -5.34 -20.66
C THR A 105 -5.31 -6.54 -20.79
N SER A 106 -4.36 -6.70 -19.87
CA SER A 106 -3.40 -7.81 -19.87
C SER A 106 -4.10 -9.07 -19.40
N ALA A 107 -4.43 -9.97 -20.33
CA ALA A 107 -5.29 -11.13 -20.08
C ALA A 107 -4.51 -12.42 -19.85
N SER A 108 -3.33 -12.57 -20.43
CA SER A 108 -2.46 -13.74 -20.23
C SER A 108 -1.51 -13.54 -19.05
N ASP A 109 -0.92 -14.64 -18.59
CA ASP A 109 0.10 -14.64 -17.55
C ASP A 109 1.37 -13.96 -18.05
N GLU A 110 1.75 -14.21 -19.30
CA GLU A 110 2.88 -13.57 -19.95
C GLU A 110 2.71 -12.06 -20.04
N ASP A 111 1.52 -11.57 -20.42
CA ASP A 111 1.22 -10.14 -20.46
C ASP A 111 1.28 -9.53 -19.06
N THR A 112 0.77 -10.26 -18.06
CA THR A 112 0.79 -9.85 -16.66
C THR A 112 2.23 -9.68 -16.16
N ILE A 113 3.08 -10.67 -16.37
CA ILE A 113 4.49 -10.64 -15.99
C ILE A 113 5.23 -9.51 -16.73
N ALA A 114 4.95 -9.36 -18.04
CA ALA A 114 5.55 -8.30 -18.86
C ALA A 114 5.19 -6.91 -18.36
N ASP A 115 3.95 -6.70 -17.90
CA ASP A 115 3.50 -5.44 -17.32
C ASP A 115 4.26 -5.07 -16.04
N TYR A 116 4.39 -6.01 -15.10
CA TYR A 116 5.15 -5.76 -13.87
C TYR A 116 6.63 -5.50 -14.18
N LYS A 117 7.26 -6.27 -15.06
CA LYS A 117 8.65 -6.05 -15.48
C LYS A 117 8.82 -4.67 -16.12
N LYS A 118 7.91 -4.29 -17.02
CA LYS A 118 7.94 -2.99 -17.68
C LYS A 118 7.80 -1.84 -16.67
N ALA A 119 6.80 -1.91 -15.79
CA ALA A 119 6.59 -0.88 -14.78
C ALA A 119 7.80 -0.77 -13.83
N PHE A 120 8.33 -1.90 -13.38
CA PHE A 120 9.50 -1.95 -12.50
C PHE A 120 10.73 -1.35 -13.15
N SER A 121 11.09 -1.79 -14.35
CA SER A 121 12.30 -1.33 -15.03
C SER A 121 12.26 0.16 -15.37
N TYR A 122 11.11 0.66 -15.85
CA TYR A 122 11.00 2.07 -16.23
C TYR A 122 10.99 3.02 -15.02
N MET A 123 10.42 2.57 -13.88
CA MET A 123 10.34 3.39 -12.67
C MET A 123 11.58 3.28 -11.79
N TYR A 124 12.52 2.36 -12.09
CA TYR A 124 13.61 2.00 -11.17
C TYR A 124 14.44 3.19 -10.72
N ASP A 125 14.85 4.06 -11.64
CA ASP A 125 15.71 5.21 -11.32
C ASP A 125 14.95 6.40 -10.68
N PHE A 126 13.63 6.32 -10.62
CA PHE A 126 12.78 7.45 -10.22
C PHE A 126 12.17 7.32 -8.82
N VAL A 127 12.29 6.15 -8.19
CA VAL A 127 11.68 5.88 -6.89
C VAL A 127 12.67 5.23 -5.93
N ASP A 128 12.35 5.23 -4.64
CA ASP A 128 13.22 4.66 -3.61
C ASP A 128 12.90 3.20 -3.32
N MET A 129 11.66 2.77 -3.49
CA MET A 129 11.20 1.39 -3.28
C MET A 129 9.95 1.08 -4.09
N PHE A 130 9.62 -0.20 -4.19
CA PHE A 130 8.46 -0.70 -4.93
C PHE A 130 7.49 -1.44 -4.02
N THR A 131 6.19 -1.26 -4.30
CA THR A 131 5.12 -2.11 -3.78
C THR A 131 4.43 -2.82 -4.94
N ILE A 132 4.51 -4.14 -4.95
CA ILE A 132 3.86 -4.97 -5.96
C ILE A 132 2.42 -5.21 -5.54
N ASN A 133 1.49 -4.55 -6.23
CA ASN A 133 0.07 -4.62 -5.92
C ASN A 133 -0.59 -5.80 -6.65
N VAL A 134 -0.67 -6.94 -5.99
CA VAL A 134 -1.32 -8.17 -6.47
C VAL A 134 -2.69 -8.41 -5.81
N SER A 135 -3.17 -7.46 -5.00
CA SER A 135 -4.30 -7.66 -4.08
C SER A 135 -5.52 -6.77 -4.35
N CYS A 136 -5.58 -6.05 -5.49
CA CYS A 136 -6.67 -5.11 -5.75
C CYS A 136 -7.98 -5.87 -6.08
N PRO A 137 -9.03 -5.77 -5.23
CA PRO A 137 -10.29 -6.49 -5.44
C PRO A 137 -11.11 -5.96 -6.62
N ASN A 138 -10.72 -4.82 -7.16
CA ASN A 138 -11.47 -4.07 -8.18
C ASN A 138 -10.95 -4.30 -9.61
N VAL A 139 -9.96 -5.19 -9.78
CA VAL A 139 -9.41 -5.55 -11.09
C VAL A 139 -9.55 -7.05 -11.28
N HIS A 140 -10.16 -7.45 -12.41
CA HIS A 140 -10.36 -8.86 -12.73
C HIS A 140 -9.00 -9.59 -12.85
N GLY A 141 -8.89 -10.75 -12.23
CA GLY A 141 -7.70 -11.59 -12.26
C GLY A 141 -6.65 -11.28 -11.19
N LEU A 142 -6.61 -10.07 -10.60
CA LEU A 142 -5.63 -9.76 -9.53
C LEU A 142 -5.87 -10.55 -8.23
N GLN A 143 -7.07 -11.10 -8.03
CA GLN A 143 -7.38 -11.88 -6.84
C GLN A 143 -6.71 -13.27 -6.83
N ASN A 144 -6.50 -13.83 -8.02
CA ASN A 144 -5.84 -15.12 -8.18
C ASN A 144 -4.30 -14.99 -8.11
N LEU A 145 -3.76 -13.76 -8.20
CA LEU A 145 -2.33 -13.50 -8.12
C LEU A 145 -1.76 -13.60 -6.69
N GLN A 146 -2.60 -13.91 -5.71
CA GLN A 146 -2.15 -14.20 -4.34
C GLN A 146 -1.88 -15.70 -4.10
N ASP A 147 -2.17 -16.58 -5.07
CA ASP A 147 -1.63 -17.92 -5.07
C ASP A 147 -0.10 -17.85 -5.20
N VAL A 148 0.63 -18.59 -4.35
CA VAL A 148 2.09 -18.52 -4.26
C VAL A 148 2.76 -18.86 -5.59
N SER A 149 2.22 -19.80 -6.38
CA SER A 149 2.76 -20.13 -7.70
C SER A 149 2.69 -18.96 -8.66
N TYR A 150 1.56 -18.27 -8.71
CA TYR A 150 1.37 -17.07 -9.51
C TYR A 150 2.20 -15.89 -9.00
N LEU A 151 2.31 -15.76 -7.69
CA LEU A 151 3.08 -14.70 -7.08
C LEU A 151 4.57 -14.84 -7.41
N SER A 152 5.12 -16.07 -7.34
CA SER A 152 6.51 -16.33 -7.72
C SER A 152 6.78 -16.01 -9.19
N ASP A 153 5.86 -16.34 -10.10
CA ASP A 153 6.00 -16.04 -11.54
C ASP A 153 6.12 -14.52 -11.83
N ILE A 154 5.56 -13.68 -10.95
CA ILE A 154 5.68 -12.22 -11.04
C ILE A 154 6.95 -11.73 -10.33
N LEU A 155 7.21 -12.21 -9.12
CA LEU A 155 8.24 -11.65 -8.24
C LEU A 155 9.64 -12.11 -8.60
N ASP A 156 9.85 -13.39 -8.96
CA ASP A 156 11.17 -13.90 -9.31
C ASP A 156 11.81 -13.12 -10.47
N PRO A 157 11.09 -12.81 -11.59
CA PRO A 157 11.65 -11.97 -12.63
C PRO A 157 11.98 -10.53 -12.20
N LEU A 158 11.28 -9.97 -11.19
CA LEU A 158 11.60 -8.64 -10.65
C LEU A 158 12.84 -8.68 -9.75
N LEU A 159 12.99 -9.76 -8.97
CA LEU A 159 14.18 -9.99 -8.17
C LEU A 159 15.42 -10.18 -9.05
N ASP A 160 15.29 -10.94 -10.14
CA ASP A 160 16.35 -11.11 -11.14
C ASP A 160 16.72 -9.79 -11.81
N LEU A 161 15.73 -8.99 -12.21
CA LEU A 161 15.95 -7.66 -12.77
C LEU A 161 16.66 -6.74 -11.78
N ARG A 162 16.29 -6.78 -10.49
CA ARG A 162 16.92 -5.94 -9.46
C ARG A 162 18.43 -6.14 -9.38
N ILE A 163 18.92 -7.35 -9.57
CA ILE A 163 20.35 -7.66 -9.54
C ILE A 163 21.13 -6.96 -10.67
N CYS A 164 20.43 -6.60 -11.75
CA CYS A 164 21.03 -5.92 -12.89
C CYS A 164 21.26 -4.42 -12.69
N TYR A 165 20.78 -3.85 -11.58
CA TYR A 165 20.91 -2.42 -11.26
C TYR A 165 21.94 -2.19 -10.16
N ASP A 166 22.70 -1.09 -10.26
CA ASP A 166 23.73 -0.73 -9.26
C ASP A 166 23.11 -0.32 -7.91
N ALA A 167 21.99 0.38 -7.93
CA ALA A 167 21.29 0.84 -6.73
C ALA A 167 20.26 -0.20 -6.26
N TYR A 168 20.38 -0.64 -5.02
CA TYR A 168 19.38 -1.52 -4.42
C TYR A 168 18.07 -0.79 -4.17
N LYS A 169 16.95 -1.33 -4.65
CA LYS A 169 15.60 -0.84 -4.37
C LYS A 169 14.78 -1.95 -3.71
N PRO A 170 14.23 -1.71 -2.51
CA PRO A 170 13.37 -2.68 -1.84
C PRO A 170 12.12 -3.01 -2.64
N ILE A 171 11.73 -4.27 -2.60
CA ILE A 171 10.50 -4.80 -3.21
C ILE A 171 9.61 -5.33 -2.11
N LEU A 172 8.42 -4.71 -1.96
CA LEU A 172 7.40 -5.11 -1.02
C LEU A 172 6.20 -5.73 -1.76
N VAL A 173 5.49 -6.63 -1.11
CA VAL A 173 4.27 -7.24 -1.63
C VAL A 173 3.07 -6.74 -0.84
N LYS A 174 2.05 -6.22 -1.53
CA LYS A 174 0.80 -5.75 -0.90
C LYS A 174 -0.25 -6.85 -0.96
N VAL A 175 -0.68 -7.30 0.21
CA VAL A 175 -1.63 -8.40 0.36
C VAL A 175 -3.04 -7.93 0.71
N SER A 176 -4.04 -8.76 0.40
CA SER A 176 -5.44 -8.51 0.76
C SER A 176 -5.70 -8.82 2.23
N PRO A 177 -6.49 -8.00 2.94
CA PRO A 177 -6.95 -8.37 4.27
C PRO A 177 -7.96 -9.54 4.26
N ASP A 178 -8.45 -9.93 3.09
CA ASP A 178 -9.42 -11.01 2.92
C ASP A 178 -8.76 -12.37 2.56
N ILE A 179 -7.43 -12.41 2.52
CA ILE A 179 -6.69 -13.64 2.23
C ILE A 179 -6.85 -14.64 3.39
N PRO A 180 -7.09 -15.93 3.12
CA PRO A 180 -7.05 -16.96 4.14
C PRO A 180 -5.68 -17.01 4.83
N THR A 181 -5.66 -17.33 6.13
CA THR A 181 -4.42 -17.35 6.92
C THR A 181 -3.40 -18.32 6.35
N GLU A 182 -3.83 -19.49 5.91
CA GLU A 182 -2.96 -20.53 5.33
C GLU A 182 -2.28 -20.06 4.04
N GLU A 183 -3.01 -19.34 3.18
CA GLU A 183 -2.46 -18.75 1.96
C GLU A 183 -1.49 -17.61 2.28
N LEU A 184 -1.83 -16.79 3.28
CA LEU A 184 -0.90 -15.75 3.76
C LEU A 184 0.41 -16.36 4.28
N ASP A 185 0.33 -17.44 5.05
CA ASP A 185 1.51 -18.14 5.59
C ASP A 185 2.42 -18.68 4.47
N GLU A 186 1.86 -19.20 3.39
CA GLU A 186 2.64 -19.64 2.23
C GLU A 186 3.32 -18.45 1.53
N ILE A 187 2.62 -17.33 1.36
CA ILE A 187 3.22 -16.10 0.84
C ILE A 187 4.38 -15.62 1.74
N LEU A 188 4.19 -15.62 3.04
CA LEU A 188 5.23 -15.22 3.99
C LEU A 188 6.46 -16.12 3.94
N LYS A 189 6.28 -17.44 3.83
CA LYS A 189 7.38 -18.39 3.64
C LYS A 189 8.16 -18.09 2.37
N TYR A 190 7.46 -17.89 1.26
CA TYR A 190 8.07 -17.52 -0.01
C TYR A 190 8.84 -16.21 0.11
N CYS A 191 8.25 -15.15 0.65
CA CYS A 191 8.90 -13.85 0.79
C CYS A 191 10.18 -13.92 1.66
N MET A 192 10.15 -14.70 2.74
CA MET A 192 11.34 -14.90 3.59
C MET A 192 12.48 -15.65 2.91
N GLN A 193 12.21 -16.44 1.87
CA GLN A 193 13.17 -17.27 1.15
C GLN A 193 13.68 -16.60 -0.13
N SER A 194 12.85 -15.80 -0.81
CA SER A 194 13.13 -15.26 -2.13
C SER A 194 13.94 -13.96 -2.14
N GLY A 195 14.01 -13.24 -1.01
CA GLY A 195 14.66 -11.92 -0.95
C GLY A 195 13.71 -10.74 -1.17
N ILE A 196 12.42 -10.94 -0.99
CA ILE A 196 11.43 -9.87 -0.82
C ILE A 196 11.71 -9.15 0.50
N ASP A 197 11.63 -7.82 0.49
CA ASP A 197 12.07 -6.98 1.61
C ASP A 197 11.00 -6.75 2.66
N GLY A 198 9.72 -6.87 2.31
CA GLY A 198 8.64 -6.65 3.26
C GLY A 198 7.24 -6.85 2.70
N ILE A 199 6.27 -6.71 3.59
CA ILE A 199 4.83 -6.85 3.30
C ILE A 199 4.11 -5.53 3.58
N VAL A 200 3.23 -5.11 2.66
CA VAL A 200 2.23 -4.07 2.91
C VAL A 200 0.92 -4.75 3.30
N ALA A 201 0.53 -4.62 4.56
CA ALA A 201 -0.63 -5.28 5.15
C ALA A 201 -1.67 -4.23 5.60
N GLY A 202 -2.67 -3.89 4.77
CA GLY A 202 -3.10 -4.59 3.57
C GLY A 202 -3.80 -3.65 2.59
N ASN A 203 -4.68 -4.22 1.79
CA ASN A 203 -5.57 -3.49 0.87
C ASN A 203 -6.97 -3.28 1.51
N THR A 204 -7.95 -2.86 0.71
CA THR A 204 -9.36 -2.77 1.11
C THR A 204 -10.01 -4.15 1.23
N THR A 205 -11.09 -4.26 2.03
CA THR A 205 -11.83 -5.50 2.24
C THR A 205 -13.14 -5.53 1.44
N ARG A 206 -13.61 -6.73 1.09
CA ARG A 206 -14.95 -6.95 0.55
C ARG A 206 -15.99 -7.13 1.63
N SER A 207 -15.62 -7.42 2.88
CA SER A 207 -16.56 -7.53 3.99
C SER A 207 -17.34 -6.23 4.17
N ARG A 208 -18.57 -6.38 4.62
CA ARG A 208 -19.47 -5.29 5.01
C ARG A 208 -19.86 -5.41 6.48
N ASP A 209 -19.17 -6.30 7.22
CA ASP A 209 -19.46 -6.56 8.61
C ASP A 209 -19.21 -5.32 9.48
N GLY A 210 -20.05 -5.14 10.49
CA GLY A 210 -19.92 -4.02 11.44
C GLY A 210 -20.34 -2.65 10.92
N LEU A 211 -20.84 -2.53 9.67
CA LEU A 211 -21.33 -1.26 9.15
C LEU A 211 -22.67 -0.87 9.80
N THR A 212 -22.77 0.40 10.18
CA THR A 212 -23.99 1.04 10.69
C THR A 212 -24.80 1.72 9.60
N THR A 213 -24.21 2.03 8.46
CA THR A 213 -24.87 2.56 7.28
C THR A 213 -26.02 1.64 6.85
N ASN A 214 -27.17 2.22 6.50
CA ASN A 214 -28.37 1.51 6.08
C ASN A 214 -28.08 0.44 5.02
N LYS A 215 -28.61 -0.77 5.20
CA LYS A 215 -28.37 -1.93 4.34
C LYS A 215 -28.78 -1.69 2.89
N ASP A 216 -29.94 -1.05 2.65
CA ASP A 216 -30.41 -0.76 1.30
C ASP A 216 -29.44 0.17 0.55
N ARG A 217 -28.80 1.09 1.28
CA ARG A 217 -27.75 1.94 0.72
C ARG A 217 -26.50 1.13 0.35
N ILE A 218 -26.07 0.22 1.21
CA ILE A 218 -24.91 -0.65 0.96
C ILE A 218 -25.18 -1.55 -0.25
N GLU A 219 -26.36 -2.18 -0.32
CA GLU A 219 -26.78 -3.02 -1.45
C GLU A 219 -26.83 -2.23 -2.75
N LYS A 220 -27.36 -1.00 -2.72
CA LYS A 220 -27.39 -0.09 -3.88
C LYS A 220 -26.00 0.33 -4.35
N ILE A 221 -25.04 0.51 -3.44
CA ILE A 221 -23.64 0.76 -3.78
C ILE A 221 -23.05 -0.48 -4.45
N GLY A 222 -23.31 -1.66 -3.92
CA GLY A 222 -22.85 -2.95 -4.46
C GLY A 222 -21.36 -3.19 -4.23
N ASN A 223 -20.72 -3.81 -5.23
CA ASN A 223 -19.33 -4.25 -5.17
C ASN A 223 -18.34 -3.10 -4.99
N GLY A 224 -17.20 -3.41 -4.37
CA GLY A 224 -16.08 -2.50 -4.15
C GLY A 224 -15.30 -2.84 -2.88
N GLY A 225 -14.11 -2.30 -2.75
CA GLY A 225 -13.28 -2.42 -1.54
C GLY A 225 -13.70 -1.40 -0.50
N LEU A 226 -13.90 -1.84 0.74
CA LEU A 226 -14.17 -1.02 1.92
C LEU A 226 -12.87 -0.64 2.61
N SER A 227 -12.70 0.64 2.91
CA SER A 227 -11.61 1.20 3.70
C SER A 227 -12.14 2.08 4.83
N GLY A 228 -11.29 2.43 5.78
CA GLY A 228 -11.64 3.28 6.92
C GLY A 228 -11.83 2.51 8.22
N ALA A 229 -12.48 3.13 9.21
CA ALA A 229 -12.56 2.62 10.56
C ALA A 229 -12.97 1.13 10.69
N PRO A 230 -13.95 0.61 9.92
CA PRO A 230 -14.36 -0.80 10.03
C PRO A 230 -13.26 -1.81 9.66
N LEU A 231 -12.21 -1.38 8.93
CA LEU A 231 -11.11 -2.25 8.52
C LEU A 231 -10.03 -2.40 9.61
N TYR A 232 -10.00 -1.53 10.62
CA TYR A 232 -8.86 -1.40 11.53
C TYR A 232 -8.51 -2.70 12.25
N GLU A 233 -9.47 -3.33 12.91
CA GLU A 233 -9.22 -4.56 13.69
C GLU A 233 -8.67 -5.69 12.82
N LYS A 234 -9.19 -5.82 11.59
CA LYS A 234 -8.72 -6.83 10.64
C LYS A 234 -7.28 -6.55 10.20
N SER A 235 -6.95 -5.29 9.93
CA SER A 235 -5.59 -4.88 9.57
C SER A 235 -4.61 -5.08 10.72
N LEU A 236 -5.02 -4.73 11.95
CA LEU A 236 -4.22 -4.94 13.15
C LEU A 236 -3.93 -6.42 13.41
N ALA A 237 -4.95 -7.27 13.29
CA ALA A 237 -4.81 -8.72 13.44
C ALA A 237 -3.85 -9.31 12.38
N MET A 238 -3.93 -8.84 11.15
CA MET A 238 -3.02 -9.26 10.07
C MET A 238 -1.57 -8.86 10.37
N VAL A 239 -1.32 -7.63 10.81
CA VAL A 239 0.03 -7.18 11.18
C VAL A 239 0.61 -8.02 12.33
N LYS A 240 -0.19 -8.27 13.38
CA LYS A 240 0.20 -9.15 14.50
C LYS A 240 0.58 -10.55 14.01
N HIS A 241 -0.26 -11.13 13.17
CA HIS A 241 -0.03 -12.47 12.61
C HIS A 241 1.27 -12.52 11.81
N ILE A 242 1.48 -11.57 10.87
CA ILE A 242 2.70 -11.52 10.05
C ILE A 242 3.94 -11.38 10.93
N HIS A 243 3.92 -10.46 11.90
CA HIS A 243 5.03 -10.25 12.81
C HIS A 243 5.36 -11.50 13.63
N GLN A 244 4.35 -12.17 14.18
CA GLN A 244 4.52 -13.41 14.95
C GLN A 244 5.04 -14.55 14.08
N PHE A 245 4.42 -14.78 12.92
CA PHE A 245 4.79 -15.86 12.01
C PHE A 245 6.23 -15.72 11.50
N THR A 246 6.64 -14.52 11.14
CA THR A 246 8.00 -14.25 10.65
C THR A 246 9.01 -14.03 11.77
N SER A 247 8.58 -13.99 13.04
CA SER A 247 9.40 -13.59 14.19
C SER A 247 10.07 -12.23 13.98
N GLY A 248 9.35 -11.30 13.34
CA GLY A 248 9.82 -9.95 13.02
C GLY A 248 10.91 -9.85 11.97
N ARG A 249 11.28 -10.96 11.31
CA ARG A 249 12.34 -10.99 10.29
C ARG A 249 11.94 -10.33 8.97
N LEU A 250 10.64 -10.31 8.65
CA LEU A 250 10.11 -9.64 7.48
C LEU A 250 9.39 -8.36 7.93
N PRO A 251 9.93 -7.18 7.62
CA PRO A 251 9.31 -5.91 7.99
C PRO A 251 7.90 -5.75 7.39
N VAL A 252 7.01 -5.13 8.17
CA VAL A 252 5.61 -4.93 7.78
C VAL A 252 5.28 -3.44 7.71
N VAL A 253 4.65 -3.02 6.64
CA VAL A 253 3.98 -1.72 6.53
C VAL A 253 2.50 -1.93 6.84
N GLY A 254 2.05 -1.46 8.01
CA GLY A 254 0.66 -1.61 8.44
C GLY A 254 -0.24 -0.54 7.81
N VAL A 255 -1.31 -0.95 7.15
CA VAL A 255 -2.26 -0.02 6.53
C VAL A 255 -3.69 -0.54 6.62
N GLY A 256 -4.62 0.35 6.96
CA GLY A 256 -6.05 0.09 7.00
C GLY A 256 -6.70 0.52 8.31
N GLY A 257 -7.61 1.48 8.21
CA GLY A 257 -8.47 1.92 9.30
C GLY A 257 -7.81 2.77 10.39
N ILE A 258 -6.56 3.20 10.23
CA ILE A 258 -5.89 4.08 11.19
C ILE A 258 -6.56 5.47 11.12
N MET A 259 -7.28 5.85 12.20
CA MET A 259 -8.04 7.09 12.31
C MET A 259 -7.54 7.97 13.47
N SER A 260 -6.65 7.47 14.34
CA SER A 260 -6.17 8.20 15.49
C SER A 260 -4.69 7.94 15.78
N PRO A 261 -4.04 8.82 16.57
CA PRO A 261 -2.67 8.60 17.04
C PRO A 261 -2.48 7.32 17.85
N GLU A 262 -3.46 6.96 18.68
CA GLU A 262 -3.45 5.76 19.49
C GLU A 262 -3.45 4.50 18.63
N GLN A 263 -4.30 4.45 17.61
CA GLN A 263 -4.35 3.36 16.64
C GLN A 263 -3.05 3.25 15.83
N ALA A 264 -2.45 4.38 15.47
CA ALA A 264 -1.14 4.39 14.81
C ALA A 264 -0.05 3.76 15.69
N LYS A 265 -0.03 4.11 16.99
CA LYS A 265 0.90 3.51 17.96
C LYS A 265 0.63 2.01 18.14
N GLU A 266 -0.62 1.63 18.31
CA GLU A 266 -1.03 0.23 18.49
C GLU A 266 -0.60 -0.63 17.26
N MET A 267 -0.75 -0.12 16.05
CA MET A 267 -0.30 -0.79 14.84
C MET A 267 1.23 -1.02 14.84
N LEU A 268 2.00 -0.02 15.27
CA LEU A 268 3.45 -0.13 15.43
C LEU A 268 3.85 -1.10 16.55
N ASP A 269 3.16 -1.04 17.69
CA ASP A 269 3.38 -1.97 18.82
C ASP A 269 3.01 -3.41 18.46
N ALA A 270 2.09 -3.60 17.52
CA ALA A 270 1.71 -4.91 16.98
C ALA A 270 2.77 -5.53 16.06
N GLY A 271 3.81 -4.76 15.70
CA GLY A 271 4.95 -5.23 14.90
C GLY A 271 5.10 -4.55 13.54
N ALA A 272 4.27 -3.55 13.19
CA ALA A 272 4.50 -2.77 11.99
C ALA A 272 5.80 -1.96 12.12
N SER A 273 6.65 -2.02 11.11
CA SER A 273 7.87 -1.20 11.01
C SER A 273 7.54 0.23 10.55
N LEU A 274 6.59 0.35 9.64
CA LEU A 274 6.03 1.59 9.10
C LEU A 274 4.51 1.47 9.05
N ILE A 275 3.82 2.59 8.95
CA ILE A 275 2.36 2.65 8.77
C ILE A 275 2.02 3.57 7.60
N GLU A 276 0.90 3.28 6.94
CA GLU A 276 0.33 4.13 5.92
C GLU A 276 -1.09 4.54 6.28
N ILE A 277 -1.45 5.78 5.92
CA ILE A 277 -2.76 6.36 6.15
C ILE A 277 -3.39 6.71 4.80
N TYR A 278 -4.70 6.48 4.68
CA TYR A 278 -5.52 6.90 3.54
C TYR A 278 -6.84 7.51 4.02
N THR A 279 -7.79 6.67 4.42
CA THR A 279 -9.15 7.12 4.81
C THR A 279 -9.13 8.01 6.05
N GLY A 280 -8.21 7.76 6.99
CA GLY A 280 -7.99 8.65 8.13
C GLY A 280 -7.60 10.06 7.71
N PHE A 281 -6.74 10.21 6.70
CA PHE A 281 -6.40 11.53 6.15
C PHE A 281 -7.61 12.25 5.53
N ILE A 282 -8.54 11.49 4.91
CA ILE A 282 -9.74 12.04 4.27
C ILE A 282 -10.77 12.53 5.30
N TYR A 283 -10.97 11.79 6.40
CA TYR A 283 -11.97 12.12 7.41
C TYR A 283 -11.45 13.07 8.50
N GLU A 284 -10.23 12.82 9.03
CA GLU A 284 -9.62 13.60 10.09
C GLU A 284 -8.87 14.84 9.57
N GLY A 285 -8.66 14.89 8.25
CA GLY A 285 -7.95 15.98 7.59
C GLY A 285 -6.42 15.90 7.76
N PRO A 286 -5.70 16.86 7.14
CA PRO A 286 -4.24 16.80 7.03
C PRO A 286 -3.50 16.92 8.37
N SER A 287 -4.16 17.41 9.42
CA SER A 287 -3.55 17.53 10.76
C SER A 287 -3.28 16.18 11.44
N ILE A 288 -3.93 15.10 10.99
CA ILE A 288 -3.78 13.77 11.58
C ILE A 288 -2.32 13.31 11.59
N VAL A 289 -1.58 13.55 10.51
CA VAL A 289 -0.18 13.12 10.38
C VAL A 289 0.69 13.77 11.45
N LYS A 290 0.54 15.08 11.65
CA LYS A 290 1.26 15.82 12.69
C LYS A 290 0.86 15.38 14.09
N LYS A 291 -0.44 15.10 14.30
CA LYS A 291 -0.95 14.58 15.59
C LYS A 291 -0.33 13.22 15.91
N ILE A 292 -0.28 12.31 14.92
CA ILE A 292 0.34 10.99 15.08
C ILE A 292 1.83 11.15 15.41
N ASN A 293 2.58 11.89 14.61
CA ASN A 293 4.01 12.07 14.85
C ASN A 293 4.28 12.64 16.24
N LYS A 294 3.54 13.67 16.67
CA LYS A 294 3.66 14.25 18.01
C LYS A 294 3.30 13.25 19.12
N TYR A 295 2.27 12.45 18.92
CA TYR A 295 1.86 11.43 19.88
C TYR A 295 2.93 10.35 20.04
N LEU A 296 3.49 9.89 18.92
CA LEU A 296 4.57 8.90 18.89
C LEU A 296 5.84 9.42 19.55
N GLU A 297 6.21 10.70 19.34
CA GLU A 297 7.33 11.35 20.06
C GLU A 297 7.16 11.29 21.57
N ASN A 298 5.96 11.62 22.04
CA ASN A 298 5.67 11.68 23.47
C ASN A 298 5.53 10.29 24.12
N ASN A 299 5.23 9.25 23.34
CA ASN A 299 4.94 7.90 23.83
C ASN A 299 5.94 6.83 23.34
N SER A 300 7.00 7.23 22.63
CA SER A 300 8.04 6.31 22.15
C SER A 300 9.11 5.98 23.19
N LEU A 301 9.04 6.55 24.40
CA LEU A 301 10.07 6.44 25.43
C LEU A 301 9.70 5.42 26.51
N THR A 302 9.45 4.16 26.11
CA THR A 302 9.61 3.03 27.03
C THR A 302 10.12 1.82 26.26
N LYS A 303 11.40 1.83 26.00
CA LYS A 303 12.20 0.61 25.80
C LYS A 303 13.42 0.70 26.65
#